data_568c6a27daadf686ddd93131a286b6dc
#
_entry.id   568c6a27daadf686ddd93131a286b6dc
#
_cell.length_a   1.000
_cell.length_b   1.000
_cell.length_c   1.000
_cell.angle_alpha   90.00
_cell.angle_beta   90.00
_cell.angle_gamma   90.00
#
_symmetry.space_group_name_H-M   'P 1'
#
loop_
_entity.id
_entity.type
_entity.pdbx_description
1 polymer ?
#
loop_
_entity_poly.entity_id
_entity_poly.type
_entity_poly.pdbx_seq_one_letter_code
_entity_poly.pdbx_strand_id
1 'polypeptide(L)'
;MTMTKEDLQLRFDEYNQLYFEGKLKRAKMGFLSKSFKTIVGIFEFEIDKNRRVKNPSIKISKRIVGNEEKLKSVLLHEMAHLSVMQKYKKGKKHGIAFIKECKRIESQYNVKVWHSWMRKGYIDKRESIFSLPFILCYHIASIVKFRIIQRII
;
A
#
# COMPACT_ATOMS: atom_id res chain seq x y z
N MET A 1 -19.49 11.97 -12.24
CA MET A 1 -19.92 10.92 -11.28
C MET A 1 -19.01 10.94 -10.07
N THR A 2 -19.56 10.95 -8.87
CA THR A 2 -18.80 10.93 -7.62
C THR A 2 -18.59 9.48 -7.20
N MET A 3 -17.35 9.03 -7.14
CA MET A 3 -17.01 7.66 -6.70
C MET A 3 -17.45 7.43 -5.26
N THR A 4 -18.13 6.33 -5.00
CA THR A 4 -18.62 5.89 -3.69
C THR A 4 -17.62 4.93 -3.01
N LYS A 5 -17.89 4.55 -1.77
CA LYS A 5 -17.09 3.51 -1.08
C LYS A 5 -17.34 2.13 -1.70
N GLU A 6 -18.53 1.92 -2.17
CA GLU A 6 -18.99 0.71 -2.87
C GLU A 6 -18.22 0.55 -4.19
N ASP A 7 -18.03 1.63 -4.94
CA ASP A 7 -17.21 1.61 -6.17
C ASP A 7 -15.76 1.28 -5.87
N LEU A 8 -15.19 1.84 -4.79
CA LEU A 8 -13.84 1.48 -4.36
C LEU A 8 -13.75 0.01 -3.91
N GLN A 9 -14.80 -0.52 -3.27
CA GLN A 9 -14.82 -1.91 -2.84
C GLN A 9 -14.88 -2.85 -4.04
N LEU A 10 -15.68 -2.54 -5.06
CA LEU A 10 -15.72 -3.30 -6.30
C LEU A 10 -14.34 -3.32 -6.99
N ARG A 11 -13.66 -2.18 -7.06
CA ARG A 11 -12.29 -2.10 -7.61
C ARG A 11 -11.29 -2.92 -6.81
N PHE A 12 -11.38 -2.89 -5.47
CA PHE A 12 -10.54 -3.74 -4.64
C PHE A 12 -10.78 -5.22 -4.93
N ASP A 13 -12.05 -5.64 -4.99
CA ASP A 13 -12.42 -7.03 -5.24
C ASP A 13 -11.95 -7.47 -6.65
N GLU A 14 -12.13 -6.63 -7.67
CA GLU A 14 -11.61 -6.84 -9.03
C GLU A 14 -10.07 -6.96 -9.05
N TYR A 15 -9.37 -6.01 -8.44
CA TYR A 15 -7.90 -6.01 -8.44
C TYR A 15 -7.32 -7.14 -7.60
N ASN A 16 -8.04 -7.60 -6.57
CA ASN A 16 -7.67 -8.78 -5.83
C ASN A 16 -7.68 -10.02 -6.74
N GLN A 17 -8.71 -10.19 -7.57
CA GLN A 17 -8.76 -11.29 -8.54
C GLN A 17 -7.66 -11.17 -9.58
N LEU A 18 -7.50 -9.98 -10.19
CA LEU A 18 -6.58 -9.78 -11.31
C LEU A 18 -5.10 -9.85 -10.91
N TYR A 19 -4.71 -9.25 -9.80
CA TYR A 19 -3.30 -9.03 -9.44
C TYR A 19 -2.81 -9.84 -8.26
N PHE A 20 -3.74 -10.45 -7.49
CA PHE A 20 -3.42 -11.19 -6.27
C PHE A 20 -4.10 -12.57 -6.23
N GLU A 21 -4.68 -13.02 -7.34
CA GLU A 21 -5.31 -14.34 -7.47
C GLU A 21 -6.44 -14.57 -6.44
N GLY A 22 -7.13 -13.51 -6.02
CA GLY A 22 -8.17 -13.57 -4.98
C GLY A 22 -7.66 -13.87 -3.57
N LYS A 23 -6.34 -13.88 -3.35
CA LYS A 23 -5.73 -14.35 -2.09
C LYS A 23 -5.70 -13.32 -0.97
N LEU A 24 -6.01 -12.06 -1.27
CA LEU A 24 -6.04 -11.03 -0.23
C LEU A 24 -7.30 -11.15 0.61
N LYS A 25 -7.13 -11.03 1.93
CA LYS A 25 -8.24 -10.83 2.84
C LYS A 25 -8.98 -9.55 2.47
N ARG A 26 -10.29 -9.64 2.39
CA ARG A 26 -11.10 -8.48 2.03
C ARG A 26 -10.85 -7.33 3.00
N ALA A 27 -10.43 -6.19 2.47
CA ALA A 27 -10.22 -4.97 3.24
C ALA A 27 -11.44 -4.05 3.12
N LYS A 28 -11.78 -3.35 4.20
CA LYS A 28 -12.83 -2.32 4.17
C LYS A 28 -12.32 -1.10 3.42
N MET A 29 -13.01 -0.70 2.36
CA MET A 29 -12.64 0.47 1.58
C MET A 29 -13.24 1.76 2.11
N GLY A 30 -12.52 2.87 1.94
CA GLY A 30 -13.00 4.18 2.36
C GLY A 30 -12.21 5.34 1.81
N PHE A 31 -12.64 6.55 2.17
CA PHE A 31 -11.92 7.77 1.85
C PHE A 31 -11.25 8.36 3.09
N LEU A 32 -10.14 9.05 2.88
CA LEU A 32 -9.51 9.82 3.94
C LEU A 32 -10.45 10.94 4.40
N SER A 33 -10.64 11.05 5.71
CA SER A 33 -11.49 12.08 6.32
C SER A 33 -10.89 13.48 6.21
N LYS A 34 -9.56 13.57 6.17
CA LYS A 34 -8.82 14.83 6.02
C LYS A 34 -8.05 14.82 4.69
N SER A 35 -8.03 15.97 4.03
CA SER A 35 -7.20 16.18 2.85
C SER A 35 -5.77 16.51 3.27
N PHE A 36 -4.92 15.49 3.31
CA PHE A 36 -3.49 15.70 3.50
C PHE A 36 -2.84 16.05 2.15
N LYS A 37 -2.00 17.09 2.10
CA LYS A 37 -1.31 17.49 0.86
C LYS A 37 -0.44 16.36 0.26
N THR A 38 0.10 15.50 1.09
CA THR A 38 1.09 14.48 0.71
C THR A 38 0.55 13.05 0.74
N ILE A 39 -0.46 12.77 1.57
CA ILE A 39 -0.99 11.41 1.74
C ILE A 39 -2.08 11.16 0.69
N VAL A 40 -1.92 10.10 -0.10
CA VAL A 40 -2.86 9.70 -1.17
C VAL A 40 -3.56 8.38 -0.89
N GLY A 41 -2.95 7.52 -0.05
CA GLY A 41 -3.53 6.27 0.42
C GLY A 41 -3.04 5.92 1.81
N ILE A 42 -3.80 5.10 2.53
CA ILE A 42 -3.42 4.55 3.84
C ILE A 42 -3.96 3.12 3.93
N PHE A 43 -3.10 2.19 4.33
CA PHE A 43 -3.47 0.86 4.77
C PHE A 43 -3.44 0.78 6.30
N GLU A 44 -4.56 0.40 6.90
CA GLU A 44 -4.72 0.23 8.35
C GLU A 44 -5.13 -1.21 8.65
N PHE A 45 -4.66 -1.77 9.75
CA PHE A 45 -5.02 -3.10 10.20
C PHE A 45 -4.74 -3.27 11.71
N GLU A 46 -5.36 -4.29 12.28
CA GLU A 46 -5.05 -4.78 13.62
C GLU A 46 -4.27 -6.10 13.51
N ILE A 47 -3.55 -6.45 14.56
CA ILE A 47 -2.87 -7.74 14.65
C ILE A 47 -3.44 -8.52 15.82
N ASP A 48 -3.86 -9.75 15.60
CA ASP A 48 -4.28 -10.65 16.67
C ASP A 48 -3.08 -11.23 17.44
N LYS A 49 -3.37 -11.97 18.52
CA LYS A 49 -2.36 -12.66 19.35
C LYS A 49 -1.47 -13.64 18.54
N ASN A 50 -1.97 -14.15 17.42
CA ASN A 50 -1.25 -15.05 16.52
C ASN A 50 -0.53 -14.29 15.39
N ARG A 51 -0.41 -12.97 15.48
CA ARG A 51 0.18 -12.08 14.47
C ARG A 51 -0.52 -12.13 13.11
N ARG A 52 -1.82 -12.42 13.09
CA ARG A 52 -2.62 -12.40 11.86
C ARG A 52 -3.27 -11.03 11.67
N VAL A 53 -3.33 -10.59 10.43
CA VAL A 53 -4.03 -9.35 10.06
C VAL A 53 -5.52 -9.49 10.37
N LYS A 54 -6.04 -8.56 11.16
CA LYS A 54 -7.46 -8.36 11.46
C LYS A 54 -7.93 -7.02 10.96
N ASN A 55 -9.21 -6.94 10.61
CA ASN A 55 -9.91 -5.70 10.24
C ASN A 55 -9.11 -4.81 9.25
N PRO A 56 -8.56 -5.37 8.16
CA PRO A 56 -7.80 -4.58 7.22
C PRO A 56 -8.72 -3.51 6.60
N SER A 57 -8.21 -2.30 6.48
CA SER A 57 -8.90 -1.21 5.79
C SER A 57 -7.94 -0.40 4.93
N ILE A 58 -8.43 0.04 3.77
CA ILE A 58 -7.70 0.89 2.85
C ILE A 58 -8.50 2.17 2.64
N LYS A 59 -7.85 3.31 2.85
CA LYS A 59 -8.46 4.63 2.65
C LYS A 59 -7.72 5.39 1.58
N ILE A 60 -8.45 5.92 0.62
CA ILE A 60 -7.91 6.65 -0.54
C ILE A 60 -8.29 8.13 -0.45
N SER A 61 -7.38 9.00 -0.87
CA SER A 61 -7.65 10.44 -0.93
C SER A 61 -8.64 10.74 -2.07
N LYS A 62 -9.69 11.51 -1.78
CA LYS A 62 -10.67 11.96 -2.79
C LYS A 62 -10.02 12.75 -3.93
N ARG A 63 -8.85 13.36 -3.70
CA ARG A 63 -8.14 14.16 -4.72
C ARG A 63 -7.63 13.35 -5.92
N ILE A 64 -7.50 12.04 -5.80
CA ILE A 64 -6.98 11.19 -6.88
C ILE A 64 -8.08 10.39 -7.59
N VAL A 65 -9.30 10.46 -7.10
CA VAL A 65 -10.44 9.68 -7.61
C VAL A 65 -10.75 10.00 -9.08
N GLY A 66 -10.57 11.23 -9.52
CA GLY A 66 -10.76 11.63 -10.92
C GLY A 66 -9.61 11.23 -11.86
N ASN A 67 -8.54 10.61 -11.37
CA ASN A 67 -7.43 10.12 -12.18
C ASN A 67 -7.30 8.61 -12.01
N GLU A 68 -7.84 7.87 -12.96
CA GLU A 68 -7.93 6.40 -12.93
C GLU A 68 -6.58 5.71 -12.83
N GLU A 69 -5.58 6.17 -13.58
CA GLU A 69 -4.23 5.59 -13.54
C GLU A 69 -3.61 5.76 -12.16
N LYS A 70 -3.73 6.96 -11.58
CA LYS A 70 -3.21 7.26 -10.27
C LYS A 70 -3.95 6.51 -9.17
N LEU A 71 -5.28 6.44 -9.26
CA LEU A 71 -6.12 5.68 -8.33
C LEU A 71 -5.72 4.20 -8.33
N LYS A 72 -5.62 3.59 -9.52
CA LYS A 72 -5.17 2.20 -9.69
C LYS A 72 -3.80 1.99 -9.07
N SER A 73 -2.85 2.84 -9.40
CA SER A 73 -1.48 2.75 -8.92
C SER A 73 -1.37 2.83 -7.39
N VAL A 74 -2.12 3.75 -6.76
CA VAL A 74 -2.18 3.90 -5.31
C VAL A 74 -2.90 2.73 -4.66
N LEU A 75 -4.02 2.29 -5.22
CA LEU A 75 -4.77 1.15 -4.67
C LEU A 75 -3.93 -0.13 -4.69
N LEU A 76 -3.23 -0.42 -5.79
CA LEU A 76 -2.31 -1.55 -5.88
C LEU A 76 -1.17 -1.47 -4.85
N HIS A 77 -0.68 -0.26 -4.55
CA HIS A 77 0.33 -0.05 -3.51
C HIS A 77 -0.19 -0.45 -2.11
N GLU A 78 -1.39 -0.01 -1.75
CA GLU A 78 -1.99 -0.36 -0.45
C GLU A 78 -2.34 -1.86 -0.37
N MET A 79 -2.76 -2.44 -1.48
CA MET A 79 -3.01 -3.88 -1.59
C MET A 79 -1.72 -4.70 -1.49
N ALA A 80 -0.60 -4.20 -2.01
CA ALA A 80 0.72 -4.82 -1.83
C ALA A 80 1.15 -4.82 -0.35
N HIS A 81 0.84 -3.77 0.41
CA HIS A 81 1.04 -3.77 1.86
C HIS A 81 0.23 -4.88 2.55
N LEU A 82 -1.04 -5.03 2.20
CA LEU A 82 -1.89 -6.10 2.73
C LEU A 82 -1.33 -7.48 2.38
N SER A 83 -0.92 -7.71 1.13
CA SER A 83 -0.29 -8.96 0.67
C SER A 83 0.92 -9.33 1.52
N VAL A 84 1.84 -8.39 1.69
CA VAL A 84 3.07 -8.60 2.46
C VAL A 84 2.77 -8.88 3.94
N MET A 85 1.84 -8.15 4.54
CA MET A 85 1.49 -8.35 5.95
C MET A 85 0.79 -9.68 6.19
N GLN A 86 -0.08 -10.12 5.28
CA GLN A 86 -0.69 -11.44 5.35
C GLN A 86 0.34 -12.56 5.26
N LYS A 87 1.31 -12.44 4.34
CA LYS A 87 2.30 -13.46 4.04
C LYS A 87 3.38 -13.56 5.12
N TYR A 88 3.93 -12.43 5.55
CA TYR A 88 5.11 -12.41 6.40
C TYR A 88 4.83 -12.08 7.86
N LYS A 89 3.60 -11.65 8.20
CA LYS A 89 3.17 -11.30 9.58
C LYS A 89 4.09 -10.29 10.29
N LYS A 90 5.09 -9.81 9.61
CA LYS A 90 6.12 -8.85 10.02
C LYS A 90 6.61 -8.12 8.78
N GLY A 91 7.07 -6.92 8.91
CA GLY A 91 7.75 -6.24 7.82
C GLY A 91 7.94 -4.75 8.09
N LYS A 92 9.00 -4.23 7.49
CA LYS A 92 9.16 -2.79 7.34
C LYS A 92 8.17 -2.30 6.29
N LYS A 93 7.58 -1.14 6.50
CA LYS A 93 6.55 -0.55 5.62
C LYS A 93 6.89 -0.67 4.13
N HIS A 94 8.10 -0.29 3.74
CA HIS A 94 8.61 -0.36 2.36
C HIS A 94 9.91 -1.17 2.30
N GLY A 95 9.97 -2.30 3.02
CA GLY A 95 11.11 -3.20 3.03
C GLY A 95 11.20 -4.07 1.77
N ILE A 96 12.22 -4.93 1.73
CA ILE A 96 12.52 -5.80 0.57
C ILE A 96 11.30 -6.63 0.12
N ALA A 97 10.52 -7.17 1.07
CA ALA A 97 9.33 -7.96 0.75
C ALA A 97 8.28 -7.13 0.00
N PHE A 98 8.06 -5.88 0.44
CA PHE A 98 7.16 -4.95 -0.22
C PHE A 98 7.65 -4.58 -1.62
N ILE A 99 8.94 -4.24 -1.76
CA ILE A 99 9.53 -3.91 -3.06
C ILE A 99 9.42 -5.08 -4.05
N LYS A 100 9.67 -6.31 -3.57
CA LYS A 100 9.53 -7.52 -4.40
C LYS A 100 8.08 -7.71 -4.85
N GLU A 101 7.10 -7.49 -3.97
CA GLU A 101 5.69 -7.63 -4.31
C GLU A 101 5.26 -6.57 -5.33
N CYS A 102 5.64 -5.30 -5.17
CA CYS A 102 5.38 -4.27 -6.16
C CYS A 102 6.01 -4.62 -7.52
N LYS A 103 7.27 -5.04 -7.55
CA LYS A 103 7.94 -5.46 -8.79
C LYS A 103 7.26 -6.66 -9.45
N ARG A 104 6.77 -7.63 -8.67
CA ARG A 104 5.99 -8.75 -9.20
C ARG A 104 4.77 -8.25 -9.96
N ILE A 105 3.98 -7.38 -9.32
CA ILE A 105 2.77 -6.81 -9.93
C ILE A 105 3.12 -6.02 -11.20
N GLU A 106 4.13 -5.14 -11.11
CA GLU A 106 4.57 -4.31 -12.23
C GLU A 106 5.04 -5.14 -13.42
N SER A 107 5.87 -6.16 -13.19
CA SER A 107 6.44 -6.98 -14.26
C SER A 107 5.45 -7.98 -14.86
N GLN A 108 4.60 -8.57 -14.03
CA GLN A 108 3.65 -9.60 -14.47
C GLN A 108 2.48 -9.02 -15.26
N TYR A 109 2.04 -7.81 -14.90
CA TYR A 109 0.81 -7.23 -15.44
C TYR A 109 1.02 -5.92 -16.21
N ASN A 110 2.26 -5.50 -16.40
CA ASN A 110 2.62 -4.24 -17.07
C ASN A 110 1.85 -3.02 -16.52
N VAL A 111 1.75 -2.92 -15.20
CA VAL A 111 1.10 -1.82 -14.50
C VAL A 111 2.09 -1.09 -13.62
N LYS A 112 1.82 0.17 -13.29
CA LYS A 112 2.64 0.95 -12.35
C LYS A 112 2.04 0.85 -10.95
N VAL A 113 2.87 0.53 -9.97
CA VAL A 113 2.51 0.62 -8.55
C VAL A 113 3.09 1.91 -7.97
N TRP A 114 2.25 2.68 -7.29
CA TRP A 114 2.66 3.97 -6.73
C TRP A 114 3.77 3.79 -5.68
N HIS A 115 4.83 4.61 -5.80
CA HIS A 115 5.90 4.68 -4.81
C HIS A 115 6.14 6.13 -4.42
N SER A 116 6.24 6.40 -3.11
CA SER A 116 6.46 7.76 -2.59
C SER A 116 7.75 8.41 -3.11
N TRP A 117 8.78 7.61 -3.40
CA TRP A 117 10.04 8.10 -3.97
C TRP A 117 9.95 8.54 -5.43
N MET A 118 8.91 8.15 -6.18
CA MET A 118 8.66 8.68 -7.55
C MET A 118 8.44 10.20 -7.57
N ARG A 119 8.02 10.81 -6.45
CA ARG A 119 7.86 12.27 -6.34
C ARG A 119 9.16 13.07 -6.34
N LYS A 120 10.31 12.44 -6.06
CA LYS A 120 11.61 13.12 -5.88
C LYS A 120 12.59 12.90 -7.04
N GLY A 121 12.14 12.51 -8.22
CA GLY A 121 13.07 12.23 -9.34
C GLY A 121 14.04 11.06 -9.10
N TYR A 122 13.76 10.21 -8.12
CA TYR A 122 14.61 9.08 -7.71
C TYR A 122 14.56 7.88 -8.66
N ILE A 123 13.97 8.05 -9.84
CA ILE A 123 13.70 6.94 -10.78
C ILE A 123 14.99 6.37 -11.39
N ASP A 124 16.06 7.15 -11.44
CA ASP A 124 17.29 6.79 -12.19
C ASP A 124 18.38 6.08 -11.39
N LYS A 125 18.17 5.85 -10.09
CA LYS A 125 19.17 5.14 -9.25
C LYS A 125 18.74 3.73 -8.84
N ARG A 126 17.84 3.08 -9.57
CA ARG A 126 17.31 1.76 -9.18
C ARG A 126 18.35 0.64 -9.18
N GLU A 127 19.41 0.75 -9.97
CA GLU A 127 20.44 -0.28 -10.04
C GLU A 127 21.46 -0.20 -8.91
N SER A 128 21.67 0.99 -8.33
CA SER A 128 22.66 1.17 -7.25
C SER A 128 22.14 0.88 -5.84
N ILE A 129 20.82 0.77 -5.63
CA ILE A 129 20.22 0.54 -4.29
C ILE A 129 20.40 -0.90 -3.82
N PHE A 130 20.74 -1.83 -4.72
CA PHE A 130 21.06 -3.20 -4.34
C PHE A 130 22.46 -3.37 -3.71
N SER A 131 23.31 -2.34 -3.77
CA SER A 131 24.70 -2.39 -3.31
C SER A 131 25.01 -1.56 -2.05
N LEU A 132 24.06 -0.82 -1.49
CA LEU A 132 24.31 -0.03 -0.27
C LEU A 132 23.67 -0.65 0.97
N PRO A 133 24.41 -0.77 2.09
CA PRO A 133 23.88 -1.31 3.33
C PRO A 133 22.80 -0.39 3.90
N PHE A 134 21.63 -0.97 4.13
CA PHE A 134 20.42 -0.34 4.66
C PHE A 134 20.57 0.09 6.14
N ILE A 135 21.39 1.09 6.45
CA ILE A 135 21.64 1.50 7.85
C ILE A 135 21.06 2.87 8.23
N LEU A 136 20.32 3.58 7.39
CA LEU A 136 19.91 4.94 7.79
C LEU A 136 18.41 5.26 7.62
N CYS A 137 17.53 4.51 8.28
CA CYS A 137 16.14 4.95 8.55
C CYS A 137 15.55 4.26 9.78
N TYR A 138 16.25 4.27 10.87
CA TYR A 138 15.72 3.90 12.18
C TYR A 138 15.93 5.03 13.16
N HIS A 139 14.88 5.74 13.49
CA HIS A 139 14.51 6.11 14.85
C HIS A 139 13.15 6.81 14.81
N ILE A 140 12.30 6.34 15.65
CA ILE A 140 11.01 6.84 16.15
C ILE A 140 9.89 5.85 15.86
N ALA A 141 9.63 4.95 16.76
CA ALA A 141 8.32 4.50 17.20
C ALA A 141 8.44 3.42 18.28
N SER A 142 8.50 3.82 19.49
CA SER A 142 8.09 2.99 20.64
C SER A 142 6.85 3.62 21.25
N ILE A 143 5.92 2.74 21.65
CA ILE A 143 4.77 2.98 22.54
C ILE A 143 3.54 3.63 21.89
N VAL A 144 2.55 2.80 21.51
CA VAL A 144 1.11 2.93 21.76
C VAL A 144 0.38 1.68 21.24
N LYS A 145 -0.68 1.22 21.94
CA LYS A 145 -1.59 0.09 21.60
C LYS A 145 -1.85 0.00 20.10
N PHE A 146 -1.41 -1.07 19.47
CA PHE A 146 -1.12 -1.20 18.05
C PHE A 146 -2.33 -1.06 17.13
N ARG A 147 -2.65 0.16 16.74
CA ARG A 147 -3.15 0.46 15.39
C ARG A 147 -1.94 0.84 14.56
N ILE A 148 -1.48 -0.07 13.71
CA ILE A 148 -0.41 0.28 12.78
C ILE A 148 -1.07 1.00 11.60
N ILE A 149 -0.99 2.32 11.60
CA ILE A 149 -1.40 3.16 10.47
C ILE A 149 -0.21 3.28 9.54
N GLN A 150 -0.30 2.70 8.38
CA GLN A 150 0.70 2.91 7.34
C GLN A 150 0.33 4.13 6.50
N ARG A 151 1.10 5.21 6.62
CA ARG A 151 0.93 6.45 5.86
C ARG A 151 1.92 6.50 4.72
N ILE A 152 1.45 6.86 3.54
CA ILE A 152 2.30 7.21 2.41
C ILE A 152 2.41 8.73 2.40
N ILE A 153 3.61 9.21 2.59
CA ILE A 153 3.95 10.63 2.48
C ILE A 153 4.44 10.90 1.07
#